data_7bdf2006cc13acf994385c843d35c9fc
#
_entry.id   7bdf2006cc13acf994385c843d35c9fc
#
_cell.length_a   1.000
_cell.length_b   1.000
_cell.length_c   1.000
_cell.angle_alpha   90.00
_cell.angle_beta   90.00
_cell.angle_gamma   90.00
#
_symmetry.space_group_name_H-M   'P 1'
#
loop_
_entity.id
_entity.type
_entity.pdbx_description
1 polymer ?
#
loop_
_entity_poly.entity_id
_entity_poly.type
_entity_poly.pdbx_seq_one_letter_code
_entity_poly.pdbx_strand_id
1 'polypeptide(L)'
;LDMAMGLNKISALEAINNLSETDLKSVIKFLGDEKEASKIAKNIVKQRRSKRITETQDLVKIIKQSKRANQHNKINPCTKTFQALRIFVNKEISELINGIILATEKLKPGGKILVVSFHSIEDRIIKYYFNNFSKNKSRPSRYFPENNTQNISLFEEYKNKAFRPSKKEIEKNIRSRSAKLRFAIRSNNKFQYPKEFIHKFKFYLDLESINV
;
A
#
# COMPACT_ATOMS: atom_id res chain seq x y z
N LEU A 1 -15.85 11.28 6.63
CA LEU A 1 -15.69 9.87 6.21
C LEU A 1 -15.87 9.66 4.69
N ASP A 2 -15.75 10.70 3.88
CA ASP A 2 -15.80 10.52 2.43
C ASP A 2 -14.52 9.79 1.95
N MET A 3 -13.37 10.42 2.06
CA MET A 3 -12.06 9.92 1.62
C MET A 3 -11.93 9.59 0.14
N ALA A 4 -12.99 9.65 -0.66
CA ALA A 4 -12.93 9.38 -2.08
C ALA A 4 -12.11 10.46 -2.80
N MET A 5 -11.25 10.03 -3.72
CA MET A 5 -10.46 10.90 -4.58
C MET A 5 -10.79 10.60 -6.05
N GLY A 6 -10.89 11.64 -6.86
CA GLY A 6 -11.15 11.49 -8.29
C GLY A 6 -12.52 10.90 -8.61
N LEU A 7 -12.55 9.88 -9.48
CA LEU A 7 -13.78 9.25 -9.99
C LEU A 7 -14.31 8.09 -9.13
N ASN A 8 -13.67 7.78 -8.01
CA ASN A 8 -14.12 6.69 -7.14
C ASN A 8 -15.46 7.04 -6.49
N LYS A 9 -16.43 6.12 -6.60
CA LYS A 9 -17.80 6.32 -6.15
C LYS A 9 -18.06 5.86 -4.72
N ILE A 10 -17.16 5.02 -4.17
CA ILE A 10 -17.31 4.42 -2.84
C ILE A 10 -16.63 5.33 -1.82
N SER A 11 -17.34 5.68 -0.75
CA SER A 11 -16.81 6.43 0.37
C SER A 11 -16.37 5.51 1.52
N ALA A 12 -15.50 6.00 2.39
CA ALA A 12 -15.16 5.29 3.64
C ALA A 12 -16.40 5.12 4.54
N LEU A 13 -17.36 6.02 4.44
CA LEU A 13 -18.66 5.92 5.12
C LEU A 13 -19.43 4.67 4.67
N GLU A 14 -19.49 4.43 3.37
CA GLU A 14 -20.15 3.24 2.81
C GLU A 14 -19.39 1.98 3.18
N ALA A 15 -18.08 1.98 3.05
CA ALA A 15 -17.24 0.85 3.41
C ALA A 15 -17.45 0.39 4.86
N ILE A 16 -17.43 1.30 5.85
CA ILE A 16 -17.63 0.92 7.26
C ILE A 16 -19.05 0.49 7.59
N ASN A 17 -20.06 0.96 6.85
CA ASN A 17 -21.45 0.62 7.10
C ASN A 17 -21.93 -0.62 6.36
N ASN A 18 -21.32 -0.98 5.22
CA ASN A 18 -21.84 -2.04 4.34
C ASN A 18 -20.94 -3.29 4.27
N LEU A 19 -19.60 -3.15 4.35
CA LEU A 19 -18.71 -4.32 4.29
C LEU A 19 -19.03 -5.35 5.37
N SER A 20 -18.88 -6.63 5.07
CA SER A 20 -18.97 -7.70 6.06
C SER A 20 -17.92 -7.52 7.17
N GLU A 21 -18.11 -8.13 8.34
CA GLU A 21 -17.12 -8.08 9.43
C GLU A 21 -15.78 -8.67 8.97
N THR A 22 -15.82 -9.74 8.19
CA THR A 22 -14.64 -10.43 7.66
C THR A 22 -13.88 -9.57 6.66
N ASP A 23 -14.58 -8.90 5.76
CA ASP A 23 -13.97 -8.03 4.76
C ASP A 23 -13.40 -6.77 5.42
N LEU A 24 -14.17 -6.14 6.31
CA LEU A 24 -13.71 -4.98 7.06
C LEU A 24 -12.46 -5.28 7.90
N LYS A 25 -12.43 -6.46 8.56
CA LYS A 25 -11.24 -6.94 9.27
C LYS A 25 -10.06 -7.10 8.31
N SER A 26 -10.28 -7.69 7.13
CA SER A 26 -9.23 -7.92 6.14
C SER A 26 -8.68 -6.62 5.59
N VAL A 27 -9.55 -5.68 5.22
CA VAL A 27 -9.18 -4.33 4.79
C VAL A 27 -8.31 -3.64 5.88
N ILE A 28 -8.80 -3.57 7.12
CA ILE A 28 -8.09 -2.90 8.21
C ILE A 28 -6.75 -3.58 8.53
N LYS A 29 -6.72 -4.92 8.52
CA LYS A 29 -5.52 -5.69 8.83
C LYS A 29 -4.44 -5.54 7.77
N PHE A 30 -4.79 -5.75 6.51
CA PHE A 30 -3.80 -5.91 5.46
C PHE A 30 -3.45 -4.58 4.76
N LEU A 31 -4.39 -3.65 4.59
CA LEU A 31 -4.10 -2.33 4.02
C LEU A 31 -3.63 -1.32 5.07
N GLY A 32 -4.01 -1.51 6.34
CA GLY A 32 -3.57 -0.64 7.44
C GLY A 32 -2.37 -1.18 8.23
N ASP A 33 -1.99 -2.44 8.03
CA ASP A 33 -1.02 -3.13 8.90
C ASP A 33 -1.43 -3.02 10.40
N GLU A 34 -2.76 -3.16 10.66
CA GLU A 34 -3.36 -2.95 11.97
C GLU A 34 -3.51 -4.28 12.73
N LYS A 35 -2.88 -4.38 13.88
CA LYS A 35 -2.90 -5.60 14.70
C LYS A 35 -4.25 -5.86 15.34
N GLU A 36 -4.95 -4.81 15.76
CA GLU A 36 -6.24 -4.88 16.45
C GLU A 36 -7.44 -4.90 15.47
N ALA A 37 -7.19 -5.18 14.18
CA ALA A 37 -8.19 -5.13 13.11
C ALA A 37 -9.45 -5.94 13.43
N SER A 38 -9.30 -7.14 14.00
CA SER A 38 -10.43 -8.01 14.36
C SER A 38 -11.38 -7.35 15.37
N LYS A 39 -10.80 -6.74 16.41
CA LYS A 39 -11.58 -6.08 17.46
C LYS A 39 -12.22 -4.80 16.95
N ILE A 40 -11.49 -4.05 16.10
CA ILE A 40 -12.01 -2.81 15.49
C ILE A 40 -13.19 -3.15 14.57
N ALA A 41 -13.05 -4.12 13.66
CA ALA A 41 -14.12 -4.54 12.75
C ALA A 41 -15.36 -5.01 13.51
N LYS A 42 -15.21 -5.88 14.52
CA LYS A 42 -16.31 -6.33 15.37
C LYS A 42 -17.04 -5.16 16.04
N ASN A 43 -16.31 -4.21 16.59
CA ASN A 43 -16.92 -3.06 17.27
C ASN A 43 -17.61 -2.11 16.29
N ILE A 44 -17.08 -1.91 15.09
CA ILE A 44 -17.75 -1.15 14.02
C ILE A 44 -19.07 -1.83 13.65
N VAL A 45 -19.05 -3.15 13.39
CA VAL A 45 -20.26 -3.89 13.04
C VAL A 45 -21.29 -3.87 14.18
N LYS A 46 -20.85 -4.03 15.43
CA LYS A 46 -21.73 -3.91 16.60
C LYS A 46 -22.39 -2.53 16.67
N GLN A 47 -21.61 -1.45 16.51
CA GLN A 47 -22.12 -0.09 16.57
C GLN A 47 -23.13 0.21 15.47
N ARG A 48 -22.81 -0.13 14.21
CA ARG A 48 -23.69 0.17 13.07
C ARG A 48 -25.04 -0.57 13.09
N ARG A 49 -25.12 -1.70 13.82
CA ARG A 49 -26.40 -2.41 14.05
C ARG A 49 -27.37 -1.63 14.93
N SER A 50 -26.86 -0.84 15.86
CA SER A 50 -27.69 0.00 16.72
C SER A 50 -27.89 1.41 16.17
N LYS A 51 -26.85 1.99 15.57
CA LYS A 51 -26.89 3.30 14.97
C LYS A 51 -25.84 3.37 13.85
N ARG A 52 -26.25 3.74 12.64
CA ARG A 52 -25.37 3.96 11.50
C ARG A 52 -24.27 4.96 11.88
N ILE A 53 -23.03 4.64 11.50
CA ILE A 53 -21.88 5.52 11.74
C ILE A 53 -21.87 6.56 10.64
N THR A 54 -22.03 7.83 10.97
CA THR A 54 -22.10 8.94 10.00
C THR A 54 -20.94 9.91 10.15
N GLU A 55 -20.37 10.01 11.36
CA GLU A 55 -19.34 10.99 11.68
C GLU A 55 -17.98 10.35 11.91
N THR A 56 -16.93 11.11 11.55
CA THR A 56 -15.54 10.73 11.81
C THR A 56 -15.28 10.49 13.30
N GLN A 57 -15.90 11.28 14.17
CA GLN A 57 -15.71 11.19 15.61
C GLN A 57 -16.24 9.87 16.21
N ASP A 58 -17.33 9.34 15.67
CA ASP A 58 -17.87 8.06 16.11
C ASP A 58 -16.91 6.93 15.78
N LEU A 59 -16.36 6.91 14.56
CA LEU A 59 -15.33 5.94 14.18
C LEU A 59 -14.08 6.07 15.06
N VAL A 60 -13.62 7.29 15.34
CA VAL A 60 -12.47 7.55 16.23
C VAL A 60 -12.71 6.97 17.64
N LYS A 61 -13.91 7.16 18.21
CA LYS A 61 -14.29 6.58 19.53
C LYS A 61 -14.21 5.06 19.50
N ILE A 62 -14.80 4.43 18.48
CA ILE A 62 -14.79 2.96 18.30
C ILE A 62 -13.36 2.43 18.22
N ILE A 63 -12.51 3.05 17.40
CA ILE A 63 -11.12 2.62 17.23
C ILE A 63 -10.36 2.75 18.56
N LYS A 64 -10.47 3.88 19.27
CA LYS A 64 -9.80 4.10 20.55
C LYS A 64 -10.23 3.08 21.61
N GLN A 65 -11.52 2.77 21.71
CA GLN A 65 -12.06 1.76 22.62
C GLN A 65 -11.64 0.34 22.26
N SER A 66 -11.35 0.09 20.99
CA SER A 66 -10.92 -1.21 20.50
C SER A 66 -9.45 -1.50 20.78
N LYS A 67 -8.64 -0.48 21.03
CA LYS A 67 -7.19 -0.61 21.24
C LYS A 67 -6.85 -0.65 22.72
N ARG A 68 -5.79 -1.40 23.04
CA ARG A 68 -5.20 -1.33 24.38
C ARG A 68 -4.56 0.06 24.57
N ALA A 69 -4.79 0.66 25.72
CA ALA A 69 -4.14 1.91 26.10
C ALA A 69 -2.62 1.69 26.14
N ASN A 70 -1.90 2.23 25.20
CA ASN A 70 -0.45 2.14 25.15
C ASN A 70 0.12 3.56 25.26
N GLN A 71 0.52 3.95 26.45
CA GLN A 71 0.99 5.31 26.77
C GLN A 71 2.25 5.75 26.00
N HIS A 72 2.97 4.79 25.38
CA HIS A 72 4.23 5.06 24.67
C HIS A 72 4.10 5.25 23.15
N ASN A 73 2.91 5.13 22.58
CA ASN A 73 2.74 5.28 21.14
C ASN A 73 2.70 6.76 20.72
N LYS A 74 3.79 7.24 20.12
CA LYS A 74 3.88 8.58 19.49
C LYS A 74 2.93 8.79 18.30
N ILE A 75 2.33 7.71 17.76
CA ILE A 75 1.45 7.74 16.59
C ILE A 75 0.00 7.65 17.03
N ASN A 76 -0.86 8.52 16.46
CA ASN A 76 -2.29 8.48 16.72
C ASN A 76 -2.86 7.07 16.47
N PRO A 77 -3.57 6.46 17.43
CA PRO A 77 -4.07 5.10 17.35
C PRO A 77 -5.00 4.86 16.15
N CYS A 78 -5.63 5.89 15.61
CA CYS A 78 -6.55 5.78 14.48
C CYS A 78 -5.83 5.75 13.12
N THR A 79 -4.56 6.18 13.04
CA THR A 79 -3.83 6.38 11.77
C THR A 79 -3.91 5.16 10.84
N LYS A 80 -3.66 3.96 11.36
CA LYS A 80 -3.62 2.73 10.55
C LYS A 80 -4.99 2.35 9.99
N THR A 81 -6.05 2.50 10.78
CA THR A 81 -7.41 2.21 10.32
C THR A 81 -7.85 3.21 9.27
N PHE A 82 -7.59 4.50 9.46
CA PHE A 82 -7.90 5.52 8.45
C PHE A 82 -7.07 5.35 7.17
N GLN A 83 -5.80 4.98 7.30
CA GLN A 83 -4.96 4.62 6.14
C GLN A 83 -5.56 3.44 5.38
N ALA A 84 -5.99 2.39 6.06
CA ALA A 84 -6.60 1.22 5.43
C ALA A 84 -7.85 1.58 4.62
N LEU A 85 -8.74 2.38 5.20
CA LEU A 85 -9.96 2.84 4.54
C LEU A 85 -9.64 3.71 3.32
N ARG A 86 -8.65 4.62 3.42
CA ARG A 86 -8.23 5.48 2.31
C ARG A 86 -7.69 4.65 1.15
N ILE A 87 -6.79 3.70 1.45
CA ILE A 87 -6.22 2.81 0.44
C ILE A 87 -7.32 2.02 -0.26
N PHE A 88 -8.25 1.44 0.51
CA PHE A 88 -9.36 0.65 -0.02
C PHE A 88 -10.27 1.46 -0.94
N VAL A 89 -10.75 2.61 -0.46
CA VAL A 89 -11.68 3.49 -1.20
C VAL A 89 -11.06 3.99 -2.50
N ASN A 90 -9.79 4.34 -2.48
CA ASN A 90 -9.10 4.92 -3.63
C ASN A 90 -8.36 3.89 -4.49
N LYS A 91 -8.41 2.60 -4.13
CA LYS A 91 -7.69 1.53 -4.82
C LYS A 91 -6.21 1.86 -5.02
N GLU A 92 -5.58 2.45 -3.97
CA GLU A 92 -4.24 3.04 -4.06
C GLU A 92 -3.18 2.02 -4.48
N ILE A 93 -3.34 0.73 -4.10
CA ILE A 93 -2.40 -0.33 -4.49
C ILE A 93 -2.57 -0.69 -5.96
N SER A 94 -3.81 -0.79 -6.45
CA SER A 94 -4.10 -1.05 -7.87
C SER A 94 -3.56 0.08 -8.74
N GLU A 95 -3.79 1.32 -8.35
CA GLU A 95 -3.28 2.51 -9.06
C GLU A 95 -1.75 2.57 -9.05
N LEU A 96 -1.10 2.27 -7.92
CA LEU A 96 0.36 2.22 -7.83
C LEU A 96 0.94 1.15 -8.77
N ILE A 97 0.38 -0.06 -8.77
CA ILE A 97 0.85 -1.17 -9.60
C ILE A 97 0.68 -0.84 -11.08
N ASN A 98 -0.49 -0.37 -11.48
CA ASN A 98 -0.76 0.02 -12.87
C ASN A 98 0.11 1.21 -13.29
N GLY A 99 0.21 2.23 -12.45
CA GLY A 99 1.01 3.41 -12.71
C GLY A 99 2.50 3.10 -12.93
N ILE A 100 3.09 2.24 -12.09
CA ILE A 100 4.51 1.90 -12.22
C ILE A 100 4.80 1.03 -13.45
N ILE A 101 3.86 0.14 -13.82
CA ILE A 101 3.97 -0.69 -15.04
C ILE A 101 3.90 0.20 -16.27
N LEU A 102 2.87 1.05 -16.37
CA LEU A 102 2.67 1.96 -17.50
C LEU A 102 3.82 2.97 -17.63
N ALA A 103 4.30 3.53 -16.52
CA ALA A 103 5.46 4.41 -16.53
C ALA A 103 6.70 3.69 -17.08
N THR A 104 6.93 2.43 -16.67
CA THR A 104 8.06 1.64 -17.15
C THR A 104 7.95 1.33 -18.65
N GLU A 105 6.74 1.06 -19.14
CA GLU A 105 6.49 0.82 -20.56
C GLU A 105 6.82 2.04 -21.42
N LYS A 106 6.39 3.22 -20.98
CA LYS A 106 6.56 4.48 -21.74
C LYS A 106 7.95 5.10 -21.59
N LEU A 107 8.73 4.65 -20.61
CA LEU A 107 10.05 5.21 -20.35
C LEU A 107 11.06 4.73 -21.39
N LYS A 108 11.78 5.68 -21.99
CA LYS A 108 12.87 5.39 -22.94
C LYS A 108 14.05 4.72 -22.21
N PRO A 109 14.86 3.89 -22.91
CA PRO A 109 16.12 3.38 -22.36
C PRO A 109 16.99 4.50 -21.76
N GLY A 110 17.58 4.23 -20.60
CA GLY A 110 18.34 5.22 -19.82
C GLY A 110 17.49 6.21 -19.04
N GLY A 111 16.18 6.28 -19.29
CA GLY A 111 15.24 7.10 -18.50
C GLY A 111 15.16 6.66 -17.05
N LYS A 112 14.83 7.59 -16.16
CA LYS A 112 14.73 7.33 -14.71
C LYS A 112 13.27 7.38 -14.25
N ILE A 113 12.85 6.37 -13.51
CA ILE A 113 11.59 6.37 -12.78
C ILE A 113 11.87 6.62 -11.30
N LEU A 114 11.25 7.65 -10.74
CA LEU A 114 11.37 8.02 -9.33
C LEU A 114 9.99 7.85 -8.68
N VAL A 115 9.93 7.13 -7.56
CA VAL A 115 8.68 6.90 -6.83
C VAL A 115 8.86 7.26 -5.37
N VAL A 116 7.95 8.09 -4.86
CA VAL A 116 7.87 8.44 -3.44
C VAL A 116 6.74 7.64 -2.81
N SER A 117 7.04 6.93 -1.74
CA SER A 117 6.07 6.20 -0.94
C SER A 117 5.97 6.78 0.47
N PHE A 118 4.80 6.69 1.08
CA PHE A 118 4.54 7.20 2.43
C PHE A 118 4.20 6.12 3.45
N HIS A 119 3.93 4.89 3.01
CA HIS A 119 3.66 3.76 3.90
C HIS A 119 4.38 2.48 3.48
N SER A 120 4.37 1.49 4.38
CA SER A 120 5.15 0.26 4.25
C SER A 120 4.75 -0.62 3.07
N ILE A 121 3.47 -0.62 2.70
CA ILE A 121 2.95 -1.46 1.61
C ILE A 121 3.43 -0.91 0.27
N GLU A 122 3.26 0.39 0.00
CA GLU A 122 3.80 1.03 -1.20
C GLU A 122 5.30 0.76 -1.35
N ASP A 123 6.07 1.02 -0.29
CA ASP A 123 7.52 0.82 -0.29
C ASP A 123 7.90 -0.63 -0.62
N ARG A 124 7.14 -1.61 -0.11
CA ARG A 124 7.34 -3.05 -0.37
C ARG A 124 7.07 -3.38 -1.83
N ILE A 125 6.01 -2.85 -2.41
CA ILE A 125 5.61 -3.06 -3.81
C ILE A 125 6.68 -2.49 -4.74
N ILE A 126 7.05 -1.22 -4.54
CA ILE A 126 8.07 -0.53 -5.35
C ILE A 126 9.43 -1.23 -5.25
N LYS A 127 9.84 -1.56 -4.01
CA LYS A 127 11.08 -2.29 -3.76
C LYS A 127 11.10 -3.63 -4.49
N TYR A 128 10.01 -4.39 -4.38
CA TYR A 128 9.90 -5.69 -5.06
C TYR A 128 10.00 -5.52 -6.57
N TYR A 129 9.28 -4.56 -7.15
CA TYR A 129 9.27 -4.31 -8.58
C TYR A 129 10.67 -3.96 -9.10
N PHE A 130 11.32 -2.96 -8.51
CA PHE A 130 12.66 -2.58 -8.96
C PHE A 130 13.70 -3.68 -8.75
N ASN A 131 13.64 -4.40 -7.63
CA ASN A 131 14.62 -5.45 -7.33
C ASN A 131 14.48 -6.68 -8.24
N ASN A 132 13.24 -7.12 -8.52
CA ASN A 132 13.01 -8.36 -9.28
C ASN A 132 13.10 -8.17 -10.80
N PHE A 133 12.98 -6.94 -11.29
CA PHE A 133 13.09 -6.63 -12.71
C PHE A 133 14.36 -5.86 -13.06
N SER A 134 15.39 -5.89 -12.22
CA SER A 134 16.72 -5.33 -12.49
C SER A 134 17.72 -6.42 -12.88
N LYS A 135 18.80 -6.01 -13.56
CA LYS A 135 19.90 -6.90 -13.96
C LYS A 135 20.56 -7.61 -12.80
N ASN A 136 20.66 -6.97 -11.65
CA ASN A 136 21.24 -7.52 -10.42
C ASN A 136 20.19 -8.16 -9.50
N LYS A 137 19.22 -8.86 -10.07
CA LYS A 137 18.24 -9.63 -9.31
C LYS A 137 18.94 -10.48 -8.24
N SER A 138 18.54 -10.33 -6.99
CA SER A 138 19.03 -11.20 -5.92
C SER A 138 18.79 -12.65 -6.30
N ARG A 139 19.85 -13.44 -6.42
CA ARG A 139 19.72 -14.87 -6.73
C ARG A 139 18.81 -15.52 -5.68
N PRO A 140 17.81 -16.30 -6.11
CA PRO A 140 17.11 -17.17 -5.16
C PRO A 140 18.15 -18.07 -4.48
N SER A 141 17.86 -18.49 -3.26
CA SER A 141 18.71 -19.36 -2.43
C SER A 141 19.54 -20.32 -3.29
N ARG A 142 20.82 -20.55 -2.94
CA ARG A 142 21.73 -21.49 -3.60
C ARG A 142 21.18 -22.91 -3.79
N TYR A 143 20.05 -23.23 -3.16
CA TYR A 143 19.39 -24.54 -3.17
C TYR A 143 18.25 -24.68 -4.18
N PHE A 144 17.88 -23.61 -4.90
CA PHE A 144 16.89 -23.72 -5.97
C PHE A 144 17.59 -23.74 -7.33
N PRO A 145 17.32 -24.77 -8.16
CA PRO A 145 17.86 -24.82 -9.53
C PRO A 145 17.41 -23.57 -10.30
N GLU A 146 18.29 -23.05 -11.13
CA GLU A 146 17.99 -21.96 -12.05
C GLU A 146 16.89 -22.45 -13.01
N ASN A 147 15.66 -22.11 -12.73
CA ASN A 147 14.65 -22.17 -13.78
C ASN A 147 15.07 -21.15 -14.84
N ASN A 148 15.38 -21.63 -16.04
CA ASN A 148 15.71 -20.87 -17.26
C ASN A 148 14.54 -20.02 -17.77
N THR A 149 13.75 -19.41 -16.90
CA THR A 149 12.85 -18.33 -17.27
C THR A 149 13.72 -17.13 -17.60
N GLN A 150 13.77 -16.76 -18.88
CA GLN A 150 14.45 -15.58 -19.38
C GLN A 150 14.17 -14.41 -18.43
N ASN A 151 15.18 -14.06 -17.64
CA ASN A 151 15.07 -13.00 -16.64
C ASN A 151 14.92 -11.66 -17.37
N ILE A 152 13.67 -11.20 -17.46
CA ILE A 152 13.33 -9.92 -18.07
C ILE A 152 13.85 -8.82 -17.17
N SER A 153 15.01 -8.24 -17.50
CA SER A 153 15.52 -7.09 -16.77
C SER A 153 14.99 -5.80 -17.42
N LEU A 154 13.94 -5.23 -16.84
CA LEU A 154 13.37 -3.96 -17.28
C LEU A 154 14.23 -2.78 -16.84
N PHE A 155 15.06 -2.97 -15.82
CA PHE A 155 15.92 -1.93 -15.24
C PHE A 155 17.39 -2.36 -15.28
N GLU A 156 18.27 -1.37 -15.28
CA GLU A 156 19.68 -1.53 -15.00
C GLU A 156 19.89 -1.98 -13.53
N GLU A 157 21.12 -1.92 -13.02
CA GLU A 157 21.36 -2.23 -11.61
C GLU A 157 20.50 -1.37 -10.68
N TYR A 158 19.78 -2.03 -9.77
CA TYR A 158 19.01 -1.35 -8.74
C TYR A 158 19.73 -1.42 -7.40
N LYS A 159 20.06 -0.25 -6.85
CA LYS A 159 20.57 -0.15 -5.48
C LYS A 159 19.39 -0.17 -4.52
N ASN A 160 19.26 -1.26 -3.75
CA ASN A 160 18.16 -1.47 -2.82
C ASN A 160 18.18 -0.50 -1.60
N LYS A 161 18.48 0.77 -1.84
CA LYS A 161 18.52 1.85 -0.85
C LYS A 161 17.40 2.85 -1.14
N ALA A 162 16.60 3.16 -0.12
CA ALA A 162 15.64 4.25 -0.19
C ALA A 162 16.28 5.53 0.34
N PHE A 163 16.05 6.65 -0.33
CA PHE A 163 16.36 7.97 0.19
C PHE A 163 15.25 8.38 1.15
N ARG A 164 15.64 8.96 2.27
CA ARG A 164 14.72 9.44 3.31
C ARG A 164 14.90 10.94 3.50
N PRO A 165 13.87 11.65 3.96
CA PRO A 165 13.96 13.07 4.24
C PRO A 165 15.01 13.33 5.33
N SER A 166 15.67 14.47 5.23
CA SER A 166 16.61 14.98 6.24
C SER A 166 15.85 15.43 7.51
N LYS A 167 16.57 15.54 8.63
CA LYS A 167 15.96 16.10 9.86
C LYS A 167 15.39 17.49 9.64
N LYS A 168 16.11 18.35 8.92
CA LYS A 168 15.66 19.71 8.57
C LYS A 168 14.37 19.71 7.75
N GLU A 169 14.21 18.76 6.84
CA GLU A 169 12.99 18.61 6.04
C GLU A 169 11.81 18.18 6.90
N ILE A 170 12.02 17.21 7.81
CA ILE A 170 10.98 16.75 8.73
C ILE A 170 10.55 17.86 9.69
N GLU A 171 11.48 18.68 10.17
CA GLU A 171 11.18 19.83 11.02
C GLU A 171 10.31 20.86 10.29
N LYS A 172 10.60 21.13 9.02
CA LYS A 172 9.80 22.04 8.18
C LYS A 172 8.45 21.45 7.78
N ASN A 173 8.40 20.12 7.54
CA ASN A 173 7.21 19.41 7.10
C ASN A 173 7.14 18.03 7.76
N ILE A 174 6.47 17.96 8.90
CA ILE A 174 6.29 16.71 9.64
C ILE A 174 5.62 15.60 8.81
N ARG A 175 4.89 15.93 7.75
CA ARG A 175 4.24 14.96 6.87
C ARG A 175 5.26 14.17 6.04
N SER A 176 6.47 14.71 5.82
CA SER A 176 7.55 14.02 5.09
C SER A 176 8.20 12.89 5.88
N ARG A 177 7.99 12.80 7.20
CA ARG A 177 8.68 11.85 8.10
C ARG A 177 8.67 10.38 7.64
N SER A 178 7.63 9.98 6.92
CA SER A 178 7.46 8.59 6.45
C SER A 178 7.84 8.42 4.97
N ALA A 179 8.20 9.51 4.30
CA ALA A 179 8.52 9.48 2.87
C ALA A 179 9.78 8.64 2.59
N LYS A 180 9.71 7.89 1.51
CA LYS A 180 10.84 7.14 0.95
C LYS A 180 10.85 7.31 -0.56
N LEU A 181 11.95 7.83 -1.08
CA LEU A 181 12.17 7.91 -2.51
C LEU A 181 12.99 6.69 -2.97
N ARG A 182 12.49 5.99 -3.98
CA ARG A 182 13.23 4.98 -4.72
C ARG A 182 13.28 5.35 -6.19
N PHE A 183 14.36 4.96 -6.86
CA PHE A 183 14.46 5.14 -8.31
C PHE A 183 15.09 3.94 -8.97
N ALA A 184 14.78 3.77 -10.25
CA ALA A 184 15.41 2.79 -11.13
C ALA A 184 15.65 3.42 -12.50
N ILE A 185 16.60 2.87 -13.25
CA ILE A 185 16.97 3.31 -14.60
C ILE A 185 16.49 2.27 -15.59
N ARG A 186 15.76 2.68 -16.61
CA ARG A 186 15.23 1.81 -17.65
C ARG A 186 16.37 1.18 -18.45
N SER A 187 16.36 -0.15 -18.59
CA SER A 187 17.31 -0.87 -19.41
C SER A 187 17.00 -0.72 -20.91
N ASN A 188 17.91 -1.20 -21.75
CA ASN A 188 17.73 -1.25 -23.22
C ASN A 188 16.79 -2.40 -23.67
N ASN A 189 16.42 -3.30 -22.77
CA ASN A 189 15.59 -4.45 -23.11
C ASN A 189 14.18 -4.03 -23.50
N LYS A 190 13.58 -4.74 -24.47
CA LYS A 190 12.18 -4.54 -24.84
C LYS A 190 11.29 -4.71 -23.62
N PHE A 191 10.26 -3.87 -23.51
CA PHE A 191 9.28 -4.00 -22.43
C PHE A 191 8.53 -5.34 -22.57
N GLN A 192 8.40 -6.04 -21.45
CA GLN A 192 7.55 -7.21 -21.31
C GLN A 192 6.69 -7.01 -20.08
N TYR A 193 5.40 -7.30 -20.23
CA TYR A 193 4.43 -7.12 -19.16
C TYR A 193 4.75 -8.04 -17.96
N PRO A 194 4.92 -7.50 -16.75
CA PRO A 194 5.41 -8.23 -15.59
C PRO A 194 4.29 -9.04 -14.89
N LYS A 195 3.81 -10.14 -15.52
CA LYS A 195 2.73 -10.99 -14.98
C LYS A 195 3.01 -11.49 -13.55
N GLU A 196 4.27 -11.88 -13.27
CA GLU A 196 4.68 -12.34 -11.94
C GLU A 196 4.51 -11.28 -10.85
N PHE A 197 4.69 -10.00 -11.22
CA PHE A 197 4.48 -8.88 -10.31
C PHE A 197 3.01 -8.76 -9.91
N ILE A 198 2.10 -8.84 -10.87
CA ILE A 198 0.65 -8.84 -10.61
C ILE A 198 0.27 -10.03 -9.73
N HIS A 199 0.74 -11.23 -10.07
CA HIS A 199 0.45 -12.43 -9.29
C HIS A 199 0.96 -12.32 -7.85
N LYS A 200 2.15 -11.75 -7.64
CA LYS A 200 2.73 -11.54 -6.30
C LYS A 200 1.87 -10.68 -5.39
N PHE A 201 1.21 -9.69 -5.95
CA PHE A 201 0.38 -8.75 -5.20
C PHE A 201 -1.12 -8.94 -5.41
N LYS A 202 -1.52 -10.03 -6.07
CA LYS A 202 -2.91 -10.37 -6.37
C LYS A 202 -3.82 -10.26 -5.15
N PHE A 203 -3.37 -10.72 -4.00
CA PHE A 203 -4.13 -10.65 -2.75
C PHE A 203 -4.58 -9.21 -2.40
N TYR A 204 -3.72 -8.21 -2.61
CA TYR A 204 -4.08 -6.81 -2.36
C TYR A 204 -5.05 -6.28 -3.41
N LEU A 205 -4.88 -6.68 -4.67
CA LEU A 205 -5.78 -6.31 -5.77
C LEU A 205 -7.18 -6.90 -5.55
N ASP A 206 -7.25 -8.17 -5.17
CA ASP A 206 -8.51 -8.84 -4.83
C ASP A 206 -9.19 -8.16 -3.64
N LEU A 207 -8.43 -7.73 -2.64
CA LEU A 207 -8.94 -7.04 -1.47
C LEU A 207 -9.54 -5.66 -1.81
N GLU A 208 -8.90 -4.90 -2.71
CA GLU A 208 -9.43 -3.62 -3.21
C GLU A 208 -10.62 -3.78 -4.18
N SER A 209 -10.85 -4.99 -4.69
CA SER A 209 -11.97 -5.29 -5.60
C SER A 209 -13.24 -5.75 -4.88
N ILE A 210 -13.23 -5.85 -3.55
CA ILE A 210 -14.41 -6.22 -2.76
C ILE A 210 -15.51 -5.16 -2.97
N ASN A 211 -16.70 -5.64 -3.30
CA ASN A 211 -17.87 -4.79 -3.45
C ASN A 211 -18.42 -4.33 -2.10
N VAL A 212 -18.90 -3.09 -2.05
CA VAL A 212 -19.45 -2.42 -0.84
C VAL A 212 -20.96 -2.31 -0.93
#